data_e2d941785a21a034802c4a5314317740
#
_entry.id   e2d941785a21a034802c4a5314317740
#
_cell.length_a   1.000
_cell.length_b   1.000
_cell.length_c   1.000
_cell.angle_alpha   90.00
_cell.angle_beta   90.00
_cell.angle_gamma   90.00
#
_symmetry.space_group_name_H-M   'P 1'
#
loop_
_entity.id
_entity.type
_entity.pdbx_description
1 polymer ?
#
loop_
_entity_poly.entity_id
_entity_poly.type
_entity_poly.pdbx_seq_one_letter_code
_entity_poly.pdbx_strand_id
1 'polypeptide(L)' 'MSNIINEQKNTSLFPQEITSYKPIRIIGRGSFGSLYEGVVLEGPHKNEHVAVKQVSVDKLNIKKYNNFKVNHYYIYN' A
#
# COMPACT_ATOMS: atom_id res chain seq x y z
N MET A 1 -0.11 -11.69 -3.01
CA MET A 1 1.09 -11.20 -2.37
C MET A 1 1.10 -9.69 -2.33
N SER A 2 1.50 -9.11 -1.23
CA SER A 2 1.52 -7.66 -1.13
C SER A 2 2.86 -7.17 -0.62
N ASN A 3 3.30 -6.06 -1.19
CA ASN A 3 4.54 -5.41 -0.81
C ASN A 3 4.26 -3.96 -0.49
N ILE A 4 4.95 -3.46 0.52
CA ILE A 4 4.90 -2.04 0.83
C ILE A 4 6.21 -1.42 0.41
N ILE A 5 6.09 -0.35 -0.36
CA ILE A 5 7.24 0.43 -0.80
C ILE A 5 7.04 1.82 -0.23
N ASN A 6 7.95 2.20 0.65
CA ASN A 6 7.87 3.51 1.27
C ASN A 6 8.64 4.52 0.44
N GLU A 7 8.04 5.69 0.30
CA GLU A 7 8.66 6.79 -0.44
C GLU A 7 9.36 7.76 0.49
N GLN A 8 9.23 7.55 1.79
CA GLN A 8 9.78 8.45 2.79
C GLN A 8 11.18 8.04 3.18
N LYS A 9 11.96 8.99 3.64
CA LYS A 9 13.33 8.71 4.03
C LYS A 9 13.41 7.80 5.24
N ASN A 10 12.51 7.94 6.19
CA ASN A 10 12.52 7.14 7.41
C ASN A 10 11.57 5.98 7.30
N THR A 11 11.66 5.28 6.19
CA THR A 11 10.71 4.22 5.87
C THR A 11 10.78 3.06 6.84
N SER A 12 11.93 2.84 7.47
CA SER A 12 12.07 1.73 8.40
C SER A 12 11.19 1.88 9.63
N LEU A 13 10.70 3.08 9.90
CA LEU A 13 9.83 3.33 11.05
C LEU A 13 8.37 3.03 10.76
N PHE A 14 8.02 2.82 9.51
CA PHE A 14 6.66 2.50 9.14
C PHE A 14 6.52 0.99 8.91
N PRO A 15 5.39 0.42 9.36
CA PRO A 15 5.20 -1.02 9.17
C PRO A 15 5.26 -1.42 7.70
N GLN A 16 5.74 -2.61 7.46
CA GLN A 16 5.90 -3.15 6.11
C GLN A 16 4.72 -4.01 5.67
N GLU A 17 3.79 -4.29 6.58
CA GLU A 17 2.62 -5.11 6.28
C GLU A 17 1.41 -4.22 6.11
N ILE A 18 0.68 -4.44 5.04
CA ILE A 18 -0.50 -3.62 4.79
C ILE A 18 -1.56 -3.78 5.89
N THR A 19 -1.56 -4.91 6.56
CA THR A 19 -2.48 -5.15 7.67
C THR A 19 -2.19 -4.28 8.87
N SER A 20 -1.05 -3.61 8.89
CA SER A 20 -0.70 -2.68 9.96
C SER A 20 -1.28 -1.28 9.71
N TYR A 21 -2.12 -1.14 8.71
CA TYR A 21 -2.77 0.12 8.37
C TYR A 21 -4.27 -0.09 8.31
N LYS A 22 -5.00 0.80 8.94
CA LYS A 22 -6.46 0.75 8.91
C LYS A 22 -6.98 1.69 7.84
N PRO A 23 -7.66 1.18 6.82
CA PRO A 23 -8.21 2.07 5.79
C PRO A 23 -9.35 2.89 6.37
N ILE A 24 -9.34 4.18 6.06
CA ILE A 24 -10.36 5.11 6.53
C ILE A 24 -11.33 5.46 5.41
N ARG A 25 -10.79 5.90 4.28
CA ARG A 25 -11.64 6.30 3.16
C ARG A 25 -10.84 6.29 1.88
N ILE A 26 -11.56 6.14 0.78
CA ILE A 26 -10.98 6.23 -0.55
C ILE A 26 -10.82 7.69 -0.89
N ILE A 27 -9.63 8.07 -1.32
CA ILE A 27 -9.34 9.43 -1.77
C ILE A 27 -9.50 9.51 -3.27
N GLY A 28 -9.08 8.47 -3.99
CA GLY A 28 -9.16 8.49 -5.44
C GLY A 28 -9.00 7.10 -6.02
N ARG A 29 -9.38 6.98 -7.27
CA ARG A 29 -9.25 5.74 -8.02
C ARG A 29 -8.84 6.06 -9.43
N GLY A 30 -8.15 5.13 -10.04
CA GLY A 30 -7.74 5.25 -11.42
C GLY A 30 -7.40 3.91 -11.98
N SER A 31 -6.88 3.92 -13.20
CA SER A 31 -6.48 2.68 -13.84
C SER A 31 -5.31 2.01 -13.10
N PHE A 32 -4.57 2.78 -12.34
CA PHE A 32 -3.44 2.26 -11.57
C PHE A 32 -3.87 1.49 -10.33
N GLY A 33 -5.06 1.76 -9.81
CA GLY A 33 -5.52 1.20 -8.56
C GLY A 33 -6.24 2.23 -7.71
N SER A 34 -5.97 2.24 -6.42
CA SER A 34 -6.69 3.09 -5.49
C SER A 34 -5.72 3.88 -4.61
N LEU A 35 -6.18 5.05 -4.22
CA LEU A 35 -5.49 5.87 -3.23
C LEU A 35 -6.46 6.08 -2.09
N TYR A 36 -6.02 5.77 -0.86
CA TYR A 36 -6.91 5.93 0.28
C TYR A 36 -6.13 6.43 1.48
N GLU A 37 -6.88 6.94 2.43
CA GLU A 37 -6.34 7.38 3.70
C GLU A 37 -6.32 6.19 4.65
N GLY A 38 -5.19 6.02 5.32
CA GLY A 38 -5.04 4.95 6.30
C GLY A 38 -4.50 5.49 7.60
N VAL A 39 -4.66 4.70 8.65
CA VAL A 39 -4.10 5.02 9.96
C VAL A 39 -3.12 3.93 10.32
N VAL A 40 -1.95 4.33 10.77
CA VAL A 40 -0.92 3.40 11.19
C VAL A 40 -1.34 2.77 12.51
N LEU A 41 -1.29 1.46 12.58
CA LEU A 41 -1.79 0.71 13.73
C LEU A 41 -0.72 0.32 14.73
N GLU A 42 0.56 0.41 14.33
CA GLU A 42 1.63 -0.01 15.23
C GLU A 42 2.91 0.73 14.90
N GLY A 43 3.86 0.64 15.81
CA GLY A 43 5.17 1.25 15.64
C GLY A 43 5.20 2.69 16.14
N PRO A 44 6.32 3.38 15.88
CA PRO A 44 6.50 4.75 16.39
C PRO A 44 5.49 5.75 15.82
N HIS A 45 4.92 5.44 14.66
CA HIS A 45 3.97 6.34 14.00
C HIS A 45 2.54 5.90 14.20
N LYS A 46 2.29 5.09 15.21
CA LYS A 46 0.94 4.62 15.51
C LYS A 46 -0.01 5.80 15.63
N ASN A 47 -1.19 5.65 15.02
CA ASN A 47 -2.28 6.63 15.00
C ASN A 47 -2.05 7.79 14.05
N GLU A 48 -0.95 7.82 13.33
CA GLU A 48 -0.76 8.83 12.30
C GLU A 48 -1.53 8.45 11.05
N HIS A 49 -1.99 9.46 10.34
CA HIS A 49 -2.69 9.28 9.09
C HIS A 49 -1.71 9.34 7.93
N VAL A 50 -1.90 8.45 7.00
CA VAL A 50 -1.02 8.38 5.82
C VAL A 50 -1.89 8.18 4.59
N ALA A 51 -1.33 8.48 3.43
CA ALA A 51 -1.96 8.13 2.16
C ALA A 51 -1.37 6.80 1.72
N VAL A 52 -2.23 5.88 1.34
CA VAL A 52 -1.82 4.57 0.88
C VAL A 52 -2.25 4.43 -0.57
N LYS A 53 -1.28 4.28 -1.44
CA LYS A 53 -1.53 4.05 -2.84
C LYS A 53 -1.39 2.58 -3.14
N GLN A 54 -2.47 1.95 -3.53
CA GLN A 54 -2.47 0.55 -3.92
C GLN A 54 -2.40 0.47 -5.42
N VAL A 55 -1.39 -0.20 -5.92
CA VAL A 55 -1.21 -0.41 -7.34
C VAL A 55 -1.35 -1.89 -7.61
N SER A 56 -2.37 -2.23 -8.37
CA SER A 56 -2.57 -3.61 -8.79
C SER A 56 -1.77 -3.85 -10.04
N VAL A 57 -0.91 -4.83 -9.97
CA VAL A 57 -0.11 -5.21 -11.10
C VAL A 57 -0.69 -6.47 -11.68
N ASP A 58 -1.53 -6.26 -12.69
CA ASP A 58 -2.17 -7.35 -13.38
C ASP A 58 -1.43 -7.53 -14.69
N LYS A 59 -0.51 -8.45 -14.69
CA LYS A 59 0.44 -8.55 -15.76
C LYS A 59 -0.15 -9.21 -16.99
N LEU A 60 0.26 -8.70 -18.11
CA LEU A 60 -0.06 -9.35 -19.37
C LEU A 60 0.54 -10.74 -19.45
N ASN A 61 1.65 -10.92 -18.80
CA ASN A 61 2.29 -12.22 -18.76
C ASN A 61 1.84 -13.01 -17.56
N ILE A 62 0.62 -12.85 -17.23
CA ILE A 62 0.03 -13.51 -16.08
C ILE A 62 0.10 -15.02 -16.18
N LYS A 63 0.14 -15.52 -17.38
CA LYS A 63 0.27 -16.96 -17.60
C LYS A 63 1.56 -17.49 -17.01
N LYS A 64 2.62 -16.71 -17.11
CA LYS A 64 3.90 -17.08 -16.54
C LYS A 64 3.85 -17.17 -15.04
N TYR A 65 2.99 -16.36 -14.44
CA TYR A 65 2.94 -16.23 -12.99
C TYR A 65 1.71 -16.88 -12.42
N ASN A 66 1.11 -17.79 -13.12
CA ASN A 66 -0.04 -18.55 -12.63
C ASN A 66 -1.21 -17.67 -12.23
N ASN A 67 -1.38 -16.58 -12.97
CA ASN A 67 -2.49 -15.66 -12.72
C ASN A 67 -2.41 -14.98 -11.38
N PHE A 68 -1.23 -14.83 -10.84
CA PHE A 68 -1.07 -14.05 -9.63
C PHE A 68 -1.27 -12.59 -9.89
N LYS A 69 -1.95 -11.96 -8.96
CA LYS A 69 -1.96 -10.52 -8.89
C LYS A 69 -1.03 -10.09 -7.79
N VAL A 70 -0.19 -9.13 -8.09
CA VAL A 70 0.73 -8.59 -7.12
C VAL A 70 0.28 -7.17 -6.83
N ASN A 71 -0.02 -6.91 -5.57
CA ASN A 71 -0.38 -5.58 -5.13
C ASN A 71 0.82 -4.91 -4.51
N HIS A 72 1.11 -3.71 -4.97
CA HIS A 72 2.15 -2.89 -4.40
C HIS A 72 1.52 -1.74 -3.67
N TYR A 73 2.06 -1.44 -2.50
CA TYR A 73 1.53 -0.36 -1.67
C TYR A 73 2.62 0.66 -1.44
N TYR A 74 2.26 1.92 -1.64
CA TYR A 74 3.15 3.04 -1.44
C TYR A 74 2.58 3.89 -0.31
N ILE A 75 3.40 4.20 0.68
CA ILE A 75 2.94 4.95 1.85
C ILE A 75 3.52 6.35 1.79
N TYR A 76 2.64 7.33 1.94
CA TYR A 76 3.02 8.73 1.94
C TYR A 76 2.50 9.38 3.22
N ASN A 77 3.36 10.10 3.90
CA ASN A 77 2.88 10.83 5.08
C ASN A 77 3.19 12.32 5.00
#